data_05c3af339e79c0ebee7f27a3e458dcfb
#
_entry.id   05c3af339e79c0ebee7f27a3e458dcfb
#
_cell.length_a   1.000
_cell.length_b   1.000
_cell.length_c   1.000
_cell.angle_alpha   90.00
_cell.angle_beta   90.00
_cell.angle_gamma   90.00
#
_symmetry.space_group_name_H-M   'P 1'
#
loop_
_entity.id
_entity.type
_entity.pdbx_description
1 polymer ?
#
loop_
_entity_poly.entity_id
_entity_poly.type
_entity_poly.pdbx_seq_one_letter_code
_entity_poly.pdbx_strand_id
1 'polypeptide(L)'
;MTDKEKEKDKQIDNNTVVEEKITKVTGEIQIRKYIKARFLGKGGFAKCYEFINEENKHSSAAKIIPKKSLVKSRAKQKLISEIKIHKSLHHPNIVAFEHYFEDQENVYLLIEICLNQTLNELLKRRKKLTELEVQCYAIQIIKALKYLQSHRVIHRDLKLGNLFLSENMELKVGDFGLATKLEFDGERKRTVCGTPNYIAPEILEGKTGHSFEVDVWSLGVIMYTLIIGKPPFETNNVKETYKRIKIGNYSFPENAIISEPAKDLIQSILVLEPQKRPKLDEILTHDFFNMGVSVPKNMPQSTLACPPSLNYIKQFMPDIGPKGIIAKYISKNKNTNSNSNSNQLQSDGFDFNSNRTGLNNQIGNINGLTQIKNNNENRPFTSYRMQDIKNGLLGNNLNDVSCKKWIDYSSKYGLGYILTDGNVGVYFNDSTKIIYRPNGANFIYIERNPQEKIEIITPHLFSEKFEKDLNKKVILLQHFKAYLLEENKNTPIERKESENIDEKQYVYVKKWMKTKHAILFRLSNKIVQVSFLDQTEIILSSETKIVTYMDKKGQLSTYPLNTALDSNNYEMTKRLKYTKQILMHMLTAKSHGNGQQSGNMTNTTVKHSQNQGNH
;
A
#
# COMPACT_ATOMS: atom_id res chain seq x y z
N MET A 1 25.03 4.21 -16.60
CA MET A 1 24.17 5.26 -17.17
C MET A 1 24.43 6.54 -16.41
N THR A 2 24.95 7.55 -17.09
CA THR A 2 25.26 8.86 -16.51
C THR A 2 23.97 9.64 -16.24
N ASP A 3 23.99 10.55 -15.27
CA ASP A 3 22.81 11.35 -14.89
C ASP A 3 22.22 12.17 -16.07
N LYS A 4 23.02 12.44 -17.10
CA LYS A 4 22.60 13.04 -18.36
C LYS A 4 21.68 12.15 -19.23
N GLU A 5 21.74 10.83 -19.08
CA GLU A 5 20.81 9.92 -19.76
C GLU A 5 19.46 9.83 -19.04
N LYS A 6 19.45 10.06 -17.72
CA LYS A 6 18.21 10.13 -16.90
C LYS A 6 17.42 11.43 -17.12
N GLU A 7 18.11 12.51 -17.48
CA GLU A 7 17.45 13.79 -17.80
C GLU A 7 16.84 13.81 -19.20
N LYS A 8 17.43 13.13 -20.19
CA LYS A 8 16.83 13.02 -21.54
C LYS A 8 15.55 12.20 -21.57
N ASP A 9 15.38 11.21 -20.67
CA ASP A 9 14.13 10.44 -20.56
C ASP A 9 13.02 11.19 -19.76
N LYS A 10 13.32 12.36 -19.18
CA LYS A 10 12.35 13.20 -18.43
C LYS A 10 11.71 14.33 -19.25
N GLN A 11 12.27 14.68 -20.40
CA GLN A 11 11.54 15.51 -21.36
C GLN A 11 10.47 14.63 -22.01
N ILE A 12 9.28 14.68 -21.44
CA ILE A 12 8.05 14.17 -22.02
C ILE A 12 7.82 14.99 -23.28
N ASP A 13 8.13 14.41 -24.44
CA ASP A 13 7.63 14.88 -25.72
C ASP A 13 6.11 14.60 -25.71
N ASN A 14 5.38 15.48 -25.02
CA ASN A 14 3.93 15.44 -24.95
C ASN A 14 3.42 15.74 -26.36
N ASN A 15 2.85 14.71 -27.02
CA ASN A 15 2.13 14.70 -28.29
C ASN A 15 2.88 14.16 -29.52
N THR A 16 3.80 13.22 -29.37
CA THR A 16 4.23 12.46 -30.54
C THR A 16 3.08 11.60 -31.04
N VAL A 17 2.58 11.88 -32.24
CA VAL A 17 1.58 11.04 -32.93
C VAL A 17 2.31 9.91 -33.62
N VAL A 18 1.85 8.68 -33.41
CA VAL A 18 2.31 7.47 -34.11
C VAL A 18 1.22 7.06 -35.09
N GLU A 19 1.58 6.86 -36.35
CA GLU A 19 0.65 6.52 -37.44
C GLU A 19 0.79 5.04 -37.81
N GLU A 20 -0.34 4.35 -37.88
CA GLU A 20 -0.48 3.01 -38.43
C GLU A 20 -1.09 3.12 -39.83
N LYS A 21 -0.39 2.58 -40.85
CA LYS A 21 -0.89 2.49 -42.22
C LYS A 21 -1.59 1.16 -42.41
N ILE A 22 -2.90 1.19 -42.64
CA ILE A 22 -3.73 0.01 -42.90
C ILE A 22 -4.09 -0.01 -44.39
N THR A 23 -3.61 -1.01 -45.14
CA THR A 23 -4.02 -1.21 -46.51
C THR A 23 -5.28 -2.07 -46.54
N LYS A 24 -6.39 -1.49 -46.99
CA LYS A 24 -7.65 -2.23 -47.18
C LYS A 24 -7.55 -3.20 -48.37
N VAL A 25 -8.45 -4.16 -48.41
CA VAL A 25 -8.55 -5.12 -49.54
C VAL A 25 -8.76 -4.40 -50.87
N THR A 26 -9.35 -3.20 -50.87
CA THR A 26 -9.54 -2.31 -52.03
C THR A 26 -8.27 -1.61 -52.48
N GLY A 27 -7.14 -1.73 -51.79
CA GLY A 27 -5.91 -0.99 -52.05
C GLY A 27 -5.87 0.41 -51.43
N GLU A 28 -6.96 0.89 -50.85
CA GLU A 28 -7.02 2.17 -50.16
C GLU A 28 -6.19 2.12 -48.85
N ILE A 29 -5.40 3.17 -48.59
CA ILE A 29 -4.62 3.31 -47.37
C ILE A 29 -5.42 4.13 -46.37
N GLN A 30 -5.78 3.52 -45.25
CA GLN A 30 -6.33 4.20 -44.07
C GLN A 30 -5.21 4.45 -43.07
N ILE A 31 -5.15 5.66 -42.52
CA ILE A 31 -4.20 6.02 -41.46
C ILE A 31 -4.94 6.06 -40.14
N ARG A 32 -4.51 5.23 -39.17
CA ARG A 32 -4.97 5.29 -37.78
C ARG A 32 -3.90 5.98 -36.96
N LYS A 33 -4.32 6.93 -36.10
CA LYS A 33 -3.40 7.74 -35.32
C LYS A 33 -3.51 7.41 -33.82
N TYR A 34 -2.35 7.32 -33.18
CA TYR A 34 -2.22 7.10 -31.73
C TYR A 34 -1.40 8.23 -31.10
N ILE A 35 -1.93 8.85 -30.08
CA ILE A 35 -1.20 9.82 -29.25
C ILE A 35 -0.36 9.02 -28.27
N LYS A 36 0.96 9.12 -28.38
CA LYS A 36 1.91 8.57 -27.41
C LYS A 36 1.87 9.46 -26.16
N ALA A 37 1.34 8.91 -25.08
CA ALA A 37 1.15 9.63 -23.82
C ALA A 37 2.18 9.18 -22.75
N ARG A 38 1.73 8.86 -21.57
CA ARG A 38 2.53 8.59 -20.37
C ARG A 38 3.46 7.38 -20.56
N PHE A 39 4.72 7.51 -20.11
CA PHE A 39 5.65 6.38 -19.96
C PHE A 39 5.18 5.43 -18.84
N LEU A 40 5.04 4.15 -19.16
CA LEU A 40 4.57 3.12 -18.24
C LEU A 40 5.72 2.28 -17.67
N GLY A 41 6.79 2.08 -18.43
CA GLY A 41 7.92 1.29 -17.98
C GLY A 41 8.91 0.91 -19.08
N LYS A 42 10.03 0.31 -18.66
CA LYS A 42 11.08 -0.19 -19.56
C LYS A 42 11.34 -1.66 -19.26
N GLY A 43 11.19 -2.51 -20.28
CA GLY A 43 11.64 -3.89 -20.28
C GLY A 43 13.06 -4.03 -20.86
N GLY A 44 13.55 -5.27 -21.01
CA GLY A 44 14.91 -5.53 -21.48
C GLY A 44 15.26 -4.86 -22.83
N PHE A 45 14.39 -4.94 -23.80
CA PHE A 45 14.59 -4.40 -25.17
C PHE A 45 13.47 -3.46 -25.64
N ALA A 46 12.45 -3.23 -24.80
CA ALA A 46 11.26 -2.47 -25.15
C ALA A 46 10.98 -1.37 -24.11
N LYS A 47 10.37 -0.27 -24.55
CA LYS A 47 9.78 0.75 -23.71
C LYS A 47 8.25 0.65 -23.82
N CYS A 48 7.53 0.79 -22.70
CA CYS A 48 6.07 0.80 -22.69
C CYS A 48 5.54 2.21 -22.45
N TYR A 49 4.58 2.63 -23.25
CA TYR A 49 3.89 3.90 -23.16
C TYR A 49 2.37 3.70 -23.22
N GLU A 50 1.63 4.61 -22.65
CA GLU A 50 0.20 4.71 -22.88
C GLU A 50 -0.02 5.29 -24.29
N PHE A 51 -0.79 4.57 -25.12
CA PHE A 51 -1.24 5.03 -26.43
C PHE A 51 -2.73 5.29 -26.37
N ILE A 52 -3.14 6.46 -26.84
CA ILE A 52 -4.54 6.86 -26.94
C ILE A 52 -4.90 6.90 -28.42
N ASN A 53 -5.81 6.05 -28.84
CA ASN A 53 -6.34 6.08 -30.19
C ASN A 53 -7.10 7.41 -30.41
N GLU A 54 -6.74 8.14 -31.46
CA GLU A 54 -7.26 9.49 -31.69
C GLU A 54 -8.75 9.49 -32.05
N GLU A 55 -9.25 8.44 -32.70
CA GLU A 55 -10.65 8.33 -33.13
C GLU A 55 -11.60 7.99 -31.97
N ASN A 56 -11.34 6.87 -31.28
CA ASN A 56 -12.25 6.32 -30.26
C ASN A 56 -11.84 6.62 -28.82
N LYS A 57 -10.71 7.34 -28.61
CA LYS A 57 -10.15 7.70 -27.31
C LYS A 57 -9.80 6.50 -26.42
N HIS A 58 -9.76 5.29 -26.98
CA HIS A 58 -9.34 4.10 -26.23
C HIS A 58 -7.86 4.17 -25.87
N SER A 59 -7.54 3.82 -24.61
CA SER A 59 -6.17 3.80 -24.09
C SER A 59 -5.65 2.38 -24.00
N SER A 60 -4.50 2.12 -24.60
CA SER A 60 -3.78 0.85 -24.59
C SER A 60 -2.39 1.03 -23.99
N ALA A 61 -1.79 -0.04 -23.47
CA ALA A 61 -0.37 -0.07 -23.18
C ALA A 61 0.39 -0.51 -24.43
N ALA A 62 1.22 0.37 -24.98
CA ALA A 62 2.02 0.10 -26.18
C ALA A 62 3.44 -0.32 -25.80
N LYS A 63 3.81 -1.58 -26.10
CA LYS A 63 5.18 -2.09 -25.99
C LYS A 63 5.91 -1.78 -27.29
N ILE A 64 6.83 -0.80 -27.27
CA ILE A 64 7.58 -0.34 -28.45
C ILE A 64 8.90 -1.07 -28.52
N ILE A 65 9.14 -1.79 -29.60
CA ILE A 65 10.32 -2.64 -29.81
C ILE A 65 11.07 -2.12 -31.02
N PRO A 66 12.26 -1.52 -30.87
CA PRO A 66 13.05 -1.05 -32.01
C PRO A 66 13.47 -2.20 -32.94
N LYS A 67 13.24 -2.10 -34.25
CA LYS A 67 13.62 -3.11 -35.24
C LYS A 67 15.13 -3.39 -35.24
N LYS A 68 15.95 -2.42 -34.89
CA LYS A 68 17.40 -2.60 -34.69
C LYS A 68 17.74 -3.62 -33.58
N SER A 69 16.86 -3.84 -32.62
CA SER A 69 17.03 -4.88 -31.59
C SER A 69 16.67 -6.28 -32.11
N LEU A 70 15.99 -6.37 -33.21
CA LEU A 70 15.48 -7.60 -33.84
C LEU A 70 16.36 -8.14 -34.98
N VAL A 71 17.54 -7.56 -35.22
CA VAL A 71 18.48 -7.96 -36.31
C VAL A 71 18.88 -9.44 -36.19
N LYS A 72 19.05 -9.94 -34.93
CA LYS A 72 19.34 -11.36 -34.72
C LYS A 72 18.07 -12.19 -34.96
N SER A 73 18.15 -13.19 -35.86
CA SER A 73 17.05 -14.11 -36.19
C SER A 73 16.34 -14.66 -34.97
N ARG A 74 17.08 -15.03 -33.89
CA ARG A 74 16.52 -15.53 -32.63
C ARG A 74 15.63 -14.48 -31.91
N ALA A 75 15.99 -13.19 -31.96
CA ALA A 75 15.19 -12.13 -31.33
C ALA A 75 13.87 -11.93 -32.09
N LYS A 76 13.92 -11.93 -33.41
CA LYS A 76 12.73 -11.86 -34.30
C LYS A 76 11.79 -13.05 -34.07
N GLN A 77 12.34 -14.27 -34.02
CA GLN A 77 11.54 -15.49 -33.73
C GLN A 77 10.88 -15.46 -32.38
N LYS A 78 11.57 -14.96 -31.34
CA LYS A 78 10.98 -14.78 -29.98
C LYS A 78 9.80 -13.81 -30.00
N LEU A 79 9.94 -12.66 -30.67
CA LEU A 79 8.84 -11.70 -30.81
C LEU A 79 7.65 -12.28 -31.56
N ILE A 80 7.89 -12.98 -32.66
CA ILE A 80 6.81 -13.65 -33.43
C ILE A 80 6.09 -14.68 -32.54
N SER A 81 6.85 -15.46 -31.75
CA SER A 81 6.28 -16.44 -30.81
C SER A 81 5.46 -15.78 -29.72
N GLU A 82 5.97 -14.68 -29.11
CA GLU A 82 5.24 -13.89 -28.11
C GLU A 82 3.91 -13.39 -28.67
N ILE A 83 3.91 -12.76 -29.84
CA ILE A 83 2.69 -12.26 -30.50
C ILE A 83 1.72 -13.41 -30.78
N LYS A 84 2.20 -14.53 -31.36
CA LYS A 84 1.37 -15.68 -31.73
C LYS A 84 0.71 -16.31 -30.48
N ILE A 85 1.46 -16.49 -29.41
CA ILE A 85 0.94 -17.03 -28.16
C ILE A 85 -0.04 -16.04 -27.53
N HIS A 86 0.39 -14.79 -27.29
CA HIS A 86 -0.42 -13.82 -26.55
C HIS A 86 -1.75 -13.51 -27.26
N LYS A 87 -1.72 -13.36 -28.60
CA LYS A 87 -2.93 -13.14 -29.42
C LYS A 87 -3.95 -14.28 -29.33
N SER A 88 -3.52 -15.51 -29.03
CA SER A 88 -4.42 -16.67 -28.90
C SER A 88 -5.08 -16.81 -27.51
N LEU A 89 -4.71 -15.95 -26.55
CA LEU A 89 -5.17 -16.05 -25.15
C LEU A 89 -6.24 -15.01 -24.85
N HIS A 90 -7.40 -15.48 -24.35
CA HIS A 90 -8.53 -14.63 -23.96
C HIS A 90 -9.08 -15.11 -22.61
N HIS A 91 -8.70 -14.43 -21.52
CA HIS A 91 -9.13 -14.79 -20.17
C HIS A 91 -9.16 -13.54 -19.26
N PRO A 92 -10.13 -13.40 -18.35
CA PRO A 92 -10.25 -12.19 -17.49
C PRO A 92 -9.02 -11.93 -16.61
N ASN A 93 -8.25 -12.96 -16.25
CA ASN A 93 -7.03 -12.83 -15.45
C ASN A 93 -5.75 -12.90 -16.31
N ILE A 94 -5.82 -12.62 -17.60
CA ILE A 94 -4.69 -12.45 -18.51
C ILE A 94 -4.82 -11.06 -19.14
N VAL A 95 -3.71 -10.33 -19.26
CA VAL A 95 -3.66 -9.05 -19.98
C VAL A 95 -4.09 -9.29 -21.43
N ALA A 96 -5.13 -8.60 -21.91
CA ALA A 96 -5.63 -8.81 -23.24
C ALA A 96 -4.62 -8.29 -24.29
N PHE A 97 -4.42 -9.09 -25.35
CA PHE A 97 -3.71 -8.66 -26.54
C PHE A 97 -4.71 -7.96 -27.47
N GLU A 98 -4.51 -6.67 -27.74
CA GLU A 98 -5.46 -5.89 -28.53
C GLU A 98 -5.07 -5.86 -30.00
N HIS A 99 -3.84 -5.43 -30.31
CA HIS A 99 -3.40 -5.22 -31.67
C HIS A 99 -1.87 -5.20 -31.78
N TYR A 100 -1.33 -5.33 -32.99
CA TYR A 100 0.07 -5.03 -33.28
C TYR A 100 0.19 -4.42 -34.69
N PHE A 101 1.15 -3.56 -34.82
CA PHE A 101 1.54 -2.96 -36.13
C PHE A 101 3.02 -2.61 -36.09
N GLU A 102 3.55 -2.20 -37.26
CA GLU A 102 4.94 -1.78 -37.38
C GLU A 102 5.07 -0.57 -38.32
N ASP A 103 6.08 0.24 -38.05
CA ASP A 103 6.56 1.28 -38.94
C ASP A 103 7.99 0.95 -39.45
N GLN A 104 8.70 1.96 -39.98
CA GLN A 104 10.07 1.76 -40.49
C GLN A 104 11.05 1.40 -39.35
N GLU A 105 10.86 1.91 -38.13
CA GLU A 105 11.82 1.81 -37.03
C GLU A 105 11.41 0.83 -35.94
N ASN A 106 10.12 0.68 -35.68
CA ASN A 106 9.62 -0.04 -34.53
C ASN A 106 8.54 -1.06 -34.85
N VAL A 107 8.36 -2.01 -33.95
CA VAL A 107 7.19 -2.86 -33.82
C VAL A 107 6.45 -2.45 -32.54
N TYR A 108 5.13 -2.29 -32.66
CA TYR A 108 4.24 -1.86 -31.59
C TYR A 108 3.29 -3.00 -31.22
N LEU A 109 3.29 -3.40 -29.95
CA LEU A 109 2.29 -4.32 -29.41
C LEU A 109 1.35 -3.51 -28.51
N LEU A 110 0.09 -3.46 -28.87
CA LEU A 110 -0.96 -2.84 -28.07
C LEU A 110 -1.62 -3.91 -27.22
N ILE A 111 -1.63 -3.71 -25.92
CA ILE A 111 -2.20 -4.61 -24.93
C ILE A 111 -3.03 -3.80 -23.94
N GLU A 112 -3.92 -4.47 -23.23
CA GLU A 112 -4.75 -3.89 -22.18
C GLU A 112 -3.92 -3.07 -21.19
N ILE A 113 -4.34 -1.86 -20.89
CA ILE A 113 -3.69 -1.01 -19.90
C ILE A 113 -4.18 -1.34 -18.49
N CYS A 114 -3.26 -1.62 -17.58
CA CYS A 114 -3.54 -1.90 -16.17
C CYS A 114 -3.13 -0.70 -15.31
N LEU A 115 -4.11 0.11 -14.92
CA LEU A 115 -3.87 1.42 -14.29
C LEU A 115 -3.29 1.34 -12.88
N ASN A 116 -3.51 0.23 -12.15
CA ASN A 116 -3.06 0.04 -10.78
C ASN A 116 -1.67 -0.59 -10.66
N GLN A 117 -0.91 -0.62 -11.78
CA GLN A 117 0.47 -1.13 -11.85
C GLN A 117 0.57 -2.63 -11.56
N THR A 118 1.65 -3.09 -10.93
CA THR A 118 1.90 -4.51 -10.67
C THR A 118 1.93 -4.83 -9.17
N LEU A 119 1.84 -6.11 -8.83
CA LEU A 119 2.02 -6.58 -7.44
C LEU A 119 3.42 -6.23 -6.89
N ASN A 120 4.41 -6.01 -7.77
CA ASN A 120 5.74 -5.59 -7.33
C ASN A 120 5.71 -4.17 -6.75
N GLU A 121 5.04 -3.21 -7.41
CA GLU A 121 4.86 -1.86 -6.90
C GLU A 121 3.95 -1.84 -5.68
N LEU A 122 2.92 -2.70 -5.66
CA LEU A 122 2.08 -2.89 -4.48
C LEU A 122 2.92 -3.35 -3.28
N LEU A 123 3.74 -4.40 -3.43
CA LEU A 123 4.59 -4.90 -2.36
C LEU A 123 5.65 -3.89 -1.91
N LYS A 124 6.25 -3.13 -2.83
CA LYS A 124 7.19 -2.04 -2.48
C LYS A 124 6.54 -1.00 -1.57
N ARG A 125 5.27 -0.65 -1.81
CA ARG A 125 4.52 0.29 -0.97
C ARG A 125 4.10 -0.32 0.36
N ARG A 126 3.54 -1.53 0.30
CA ARG A 126 2.88 -2.21 1.42
C ARG A 126 3.85 -2.99 2.31
N LYS A 127 5.05 -3.33 1.80
CA LYS A 127 6.11 -4.17 2.40
C LYS A 127 5.72 -5.64 2.54
N LYS A 128 4.50 -5.93 2.94
CA LYS A 128 3.89 -7.27 2.98
C LYS A 128 2.37 -7.15 2.82
N LEU A 129 1.71 -8.20 2.39
CA LEU A 129 0.26 -8.28 2.25
C LEU A 129 -0.34 -9.17 3.34
N THR A 130 -1.63 -9.00 3.61
CA THR A 130 -2.39 -9.90 4.47
C THR A 130 -2.68 -11.22 3.75
N GLU A 131 -2.90 -12.30 4.49
CA GLU A 131 -3.23 -13.60 3.89
C GLU A 131 -4.51 -13.54 3.05
N LEU A 132 -5.52 -12.76 3.46
CA LEU A 132 -6.73 -12.56 2.66
C LEU A 132 -6.44 -11.93 1.28
N GLU A 133 -5.52 -10.95 1.22
CA GLU A 133 -5.07 -10.37 -0.05
C GLU A 133 -4.34 -11.41 -0.89
N VAL A 134 -3.48 -12.23 -0.25
CA VAL A 134 -2.73 -13.29 -0.95
C VAL A 134 -3.67 -14.37 -1.47
N GLN A 135 -4.67 -14.78 -0.69
CA GLN A 135 -5.72 -15.71 -1.15
C GLN A 135 -6.44 -15.16 -2.39
N CYS A 136 -6.89 -13.90 -2.33
CA CYS A 136 -7.61 -13.26 -3.43
C CYS A 136 -6.79 -13.23 -4.72
N TYR A 137 -5.52 -12.84 -4.63
CA TYR A 137 -4.63 -12.77 -5.80
C TYR A 137 -4.20 -14.17 -6.27
N ALA A 138 -3.89 -15.09 -5.36
CA ALA A 138 -3.49 -16.44 -5.71
C ALA A 138 -4.59 -17.21 -6.47
N ILE A 139 -5.86 -17.08 -6.07
CA ILE A 139 -7.00 -17.66 -6.79
C ILE A 139 -7.05 -17.17 -8.23
N GLN A 140 -6.83 -15.86 -8.45
CA GLN A 140 -6.86 -15.27 -9.79
C GLN A 140 -5.65 -15.71 -10.64
N ILE A 141 -4.46 -15.84 -10.04
CA ILE A 141 -3.29 -16.42 -10.71
C ILE A 141 -3.56 -17.87 -11.10
N ILE A 142 -4.10 -18.68 -10.18
CA ILE A 142 -4.43 -20.10 -10.45
C ILE A 142 -5.44 -20.23 -11.59
N LYS A 143 -6.47 -19.38 -11.66
CA LYS A 143 -7.41 -19.35 -12.78
C LYS A 143 -6.72 -19.09 -14.12
N ALA A 144 -5.80 -18.10 -14.16
CA ALA A 144 -5.01 -17.84 -15.35
C ALA A 144 -4.11 -19.03 -15.71
N LEU A 145 -3.44 -19.65 -14.73
CA LEU A 145 -2.57 -20.81 -14.98
C LEU A 145 -3.35 -22.03 -15.48
N LYS A 146 -4.53 -22.30 -14.93
CA LYS A 146 -5.40 -23.38 -15.43
C LYS A 146 -5.79 -23.14 -16.90
N TYR A 147 -6.14 -21.90 -17.23
CA TYR A 147 -6.43 -21.52 -18.60
C TYR A 147 -5.21 -21.69 -19.51
N LEU A 148 -4.01 -21.26 -19.09
CA LEU A 148 -2.77 -21.45 -19.84
C LEU A 148 -2.48 -22.96 -20.07
N GLN A 149 -2.63 -23.79 -19.04
CA GLN A 149 -2.45 -25.24 -19.14
C GLN A 149 -3.42 -25.87 -20.16
N SER A 150 -4.70 -25.49 -20.17
CA SER A 150 -5.67 -26.00 -21.14
C SER A 150 -5.34 -25.60 -22.59
N HIS A 151 -4.56 -24.54 -22.78
CA HIS A 151 -4.05 -24.09 -24.08
C HIS A 151 -2.63 -24.59 -24.38
N ARG A 152 -2.09 -25.47 -23.53
CA ARG A 152 -0.72 -26.00 -23.59
C ARG A 152 0.37 -24.91 -23.54
N VAL A 153 0.12 -23.81 -22.85
CA VAL A 153 1.06 -22.69 -22.71
C VAL A 153 1.70 -22.72 -21.32
N ILE A 154 3.03 -22.65 -21.27
CA ILE A 154 3.83 -22.43 -20.06
C ILE A 154 4.31 -20.98 -20.08
N HIS A 155 4.10 -20.25 -18.98
CA HIS A 155 4.49 -18.82 -18.89
C HIS A 155 6.00 -18.65 -18.68
N ARG A 156 6.62 -19.40 -17.77
CA ARG A 156 8.06 -19.49 -17.45
C ARG A 156 8.72 -18.23 -16.87
N ASP A 157 7.99 -17.14 -16.68
CA ASP A 157 8.49 -15.91 -16.04
C ASP A 157 7.44 -15.27 -15.13
N LEU A 158 6.71 -16.09 -14.39
CA LEU A 158 5.80 -15.59 -13.37
C LEU A 158 6.62 -14.94 -12.25
N LYS A 159 6.29 -13.67 -11.99
CA LYS A 159 6.90 -12.85 -10.94
C LYS A 159 5.99 -11.66 -10.63
N LEU A 160 6.21 -10.99 -9.51
CA LEU A 160 5.36 -9.86 -9.09
C LEU A 160 5.31 -8.72 -10.13
N GLY A 161 6.38 -8.52 -10.91
CA GLY A 161 6.42 -7.50 -11.96
C GLY A 161 5.60 -7.83 -13.22
N ASN A 162 5.17 -9.10 -13.38
CA ASN A 162 4.35 -9.57 -14.51
C ASN A 162 2.89 -9.84 -14.08
N LEU A 163 2.53 -9.48 -12.84
CA LEU A 163 1.20 -9.59 -12.27
C LEU A 163 0.62 -8.18 -12.12
N PHE A 164 -0.23 -7.80 -13.04
CA PHE A 164 -0.80 -6.46 -13.15
C PHE A 164 -2.15 -6.38 -12.41
N LEU A 165 -2.54 -5.17 -12.03
CA LEU A 165 -3.84 -4.88 -11.45
C LEU A 165 -4.61 -3.91 -12.35
N SER A 166 -5.77 -4.34 -12.82
CA SER A 166 -6.69 -3.51 -13.58
C SER A 166 -7.25 -2.36 -12.73
N GLU A 167 -7.99 -1.46 -13.35
CA GLU A 167 -8.69 -0.38 -12.65
C GLU A 167 -9.63 -0.92 -11.55
N ASN A 168 -10.27 -2.07 -11.80
CA ASN A 168 -11.20 -2.73 -10.86
C ASN A 168 -10.50 -3.70 -9.89
N MET A 169 -9.17 -3.59 -9.74
CA MET A 169 -8.37 -4.47 -8.86
C MET A 169 -8.39 -5.95 -9.24
N GLU A 170 -8.73 -6.28 -10.49
CA GLU A 170 -8.59 -7.62 -11.02
C GLU A 170 -7.13 -7.89 -11.34
N LEU A 171 -6.62 -9.04 -10.90
CA LEU A 171 -5.26 -9.45 -11.23
C LEU A 171 -5.22 -9.99 -12.66
N LYS A 172 -4.21 -9.58 -13.41
CA LYS A 172 -3.96 -10.01 -14.79
C LYS A 172 -2.49 -10.42 -14.97
N VAL A 173 -2.30 -11.64 -15.44
CA VAL A 173 -0.99 -12.18 -15.82
C VAL A 173 -0.60 -11.58 -17.17
N GLY A 174 0.61 -11.02 -17.28
CA GLY A 174 1.11 -10.45 -18.52
C GLY A 174 2.60 -10.72 -18.75
N ASP A 175 3.13 -10.20 -19.83
CA ASP A 175 4.49 -10.42 -20.36
C ASP A 175 4.78 -11.86 -20.76
N PHE A 176 4.33 -12.24 -21.95
CA PHE A 176 4.51 -13.57 -22.55
C PHE A 176 5.83 -13.72 -23.33
N GLY A 177 6.80 -12.81 -23.14
CA GLY A 177 8.09 -12.82 -23.87
C GLY A 177 8.98 -14.04 -23.61
N LEU A 178 8.70 -14.82 -22.56
CA LEU A 178 9.34 -16.10 -22.28
C LEU A 178 8.38 -17.30 -22.35
N ALA A 179 7.10 -17.08 -22.68
CA ALA A 179 6.12 -18.14 -22.78
C ALA A 179 6.45 -19.11 -23.94
N THR A 180 5.97 -20.34 -23.80
CA THR A 180 6.12 -21.37 -24.85
C THR A 180 4.88 -22.24 -24.90
N LYS A 181 4.54 -22.67 -26.11
CA LYS A 181 3.47 -23.64 -26.33
C LYS A 181 4.06 -25.05 -26.43
N LEU A 182 3.40 -26.02 -25.81
CA LEU A 182 3.69 -27.43 -25.99
C LEU A 182 2.96 -27.94 -27.23
N GLU A 183 3.64 -28.71 -28.04
CA GLU A 183 3.08 -29.27 -29.26
C GLU A 183 2.20 -30.48 -28.98
N PHE A 184 2.58 -31.29 -27.98
CA PHE A 184 1.84 -32.48 -27.56
C PHE A 184 1.89 -32.67 -26.04
N ASP A 185 0.99 -33.49 -25.51
CA ASP A 185 0.92 -33.78 -24.10
C ASP A 185 2.16 -34.58 -23.64
N GLY A 186 2.77 -34.16 -22.54
CA GLY A 186 4.00 -34.77 -22.02
C GLY A 186 5.29 -34.17 -22.59
N GLU A 187 5.22 -33.24 -23.56
CA GLU A 187 6.42 -32.53 -24.02
C GLU A 187 7.08 -31.77 -22.88
N ARG A 188 8.40 -31.81 -22.84
CA ARG A 188 9.22 -31.05 -21.88
C ARG A 188 10.20 -30.14 -22.59
N LYS A 189 10.20 -28.87 -22.23
CA LYS A 189 11.12 -27.87 -22.79
C LYS A 189 12.45 -27.88 -22.02
N ARG A 190 13.56 -27.53 -22.69
CA ARG A 190 14.92 -27.55 -22.09
C ARG A 190 15.57 -26.18 -22.04
N THR A 191 14.88 -25.13 -22.48
CA THR A 191 15.45 -23.78 -22.50
C THR A 191 15.58 -23.22 -21.10
N VAL A 192 16.79 -22.90 -20.66
CA VAL A 192 17.04 -22.21 -19.39
C VAL A 192 16.62 -20.75 -19.52
N CYS A 193 15.55 -20.37 -18.84
CA CYS A 193 14.99 -19.01 -18.82
C CYS A 193 14.18 -18.77 -17.55
N GLY A 194 13.93 -17.51 -17.24
CA GLY A 194 13.18 -17.05 -16.07
C GLY A 194 13.94 -16.01 -15.26
N THR A 195 13.29 -15.48 -14.26
CA THR A 195 13.85 -14.47 -13.32
C THR A 195 14.48 -15.17 -12.12
N PRO A 196 15.71 -14.81 -11.68
CA PRO A 196 16.51 -15.57 -10.70
C PRO A 196 15.76 -16.00 -9.43
N ASN A 197 15.00 -15.12 -8.81
CA ASN A 197 14.32 -15.43 -7.54
C ASN A 197 13.10 -16.36 -7.69
N TYR A 198 12.57 -16.52 -8.90
CA TYR A 198 11.32 -17.24 -9.19
C TYR A 198 11.53 -18.52 -10.01
N ILE A 199 12.75 -18.73 -10.52
CA ILE A 199 13.08 -19.86 -11.40
C ILE A 199 13.01 -21.18 -10.63
N ALA A 200 12.40 -22.21 -11.25
CA ALA A 200 12.28 -23.53 -10.66
C ALA A 200 13.61 -24.34 -10.74
N PRO A 201 13.89 -25.23 -9.78
CA PRO A 201 15.14 -25.99 -9.72
C PRO A 201 15.40 -26.82 -10.98
N GLU A 202 14.38 -27.46 -11.56
CA GLU A 202 14.50 -28.29 -12.78
C GLU A 202 14.89 -27.49 -14.02
N ILE A 203 14.59 -26.18 -14.09
CA ILE A 203 15.08 -25.30 -15.15
C ILE A 203 16.59 -25.09 -14.99
N LEU A 204 17.07 -24.90 -13.75
CA LEU A 204 18.48 -24.71 -13.44
C LEU A 204 19.33 -25.96 -13.65
N GLU A 205 18.73 -27.15 -13.48
CA GLU A 205 19.41 -28.42 -13.72
C GLU A 205 19.48 -28.77 -15.20
N GLY A 206 18.43 -28.47 -15.96
CA GLY A 206 18.36 -28.65 -17.42
C GLY A 206 18.37 -30.10 -17.92
N LYS A 207 18.40 -31.12 -17.02
CA LYS A 207 18.56 -32.53 -17.36
C LYS A 207 17.28 -33.15 -17.92
N THR A 208 16.20 -33.08 -17.15
CA THR A 208 14.92 -33.75 -17.45
C THR A 208 13.97 -32.91 -18.30
N GLY A 209 14.30 -31.63 -18.52
CA GLY A 209 13.40 -30.65 -19.09
C GLY A 209 12.29 -30.23 -18.09
N HIS A 210 11.45 -29.28 -18.49
CA HIS A 210 10.42 -28.69 -17.62
C HIS A 210 9.08 -28.54 -18.37
N SER A 211 7.99 -28.51 -17.58
CA SER A 211 6.63 -28.30 -18.07
C SER A 211 5.88 -27.32 -17.15
N PHE A 212 4.57 -27.48 -16.96
CA PHE A 212 3.71 -26.57 -16.20
C PHE A 212 4.09 -26.42 -14.72
N GLU A 213 4.77 -27.39 -14.17
CA GLU A 213 5.19 -27.41 -12.76
C GLU A 213 6.11 -26.22 -12.38
N VAL A 214 6.77 -25.62 -13.38
CA VAL A 214 7.62 -24.43 -13.16
C VAL A 214 6.80 -23.19 -12.78
N ASP A 215 5.59 -23.04 -13.35
CA ASP A 215 4.69 -21.94 -13.02
C ASP A 215 4.05 -22.16 -11.64
N VAL A 216 3.82 -23.41 -11.23
CA VAL A 216 3.38 -23.76 -9.87
C VAL A 216 4.47 -23.40 -8.84
N TRP A 217 5.73 -23.73 -9.09
CA TRP A 217 6.85 -23.28 -8.26
C TRP A 217 6.89 -21.76 -8.09
N SER A 218 6.77 -21.03 -9.21
CA SER A 218 6.76 -19.57 -9.20
C SER A 218 5.59 -19.01 -8.40
N LEU A 219 4.40 -19.65 -8.42
CA LEU A 219 3.26 -19.29 -7.57
C LEU A 219 3.61 -19.42 -6.07
N GLY A 220 4.27 -20.51 -5.66
CA GLY A 220 4.73 -20.70 -4.27
C GLY A 220 5.69 -19.58 -3.83
N VAL A 221 6.66 -19.23 -4.69
CA VAL A 221 7.57 -18.11 -4.45
C VAL A 221 6.82 -16.77 -4.34
N ILE A 222 5.83 -16.55 -5.18
CA ILE A 222 4.98 -15.34 -5.15
C ILE A 222 4.22 -15.26 -3.82
N MET A 223 3.56 -16.35 -3.40
CA MET A 223 2.79 -16.38 -2.15
C MET A 223 3.69 -16.11 -0.94
N TYR A 224 4.85 -16.79 -0.85
CA TYR A 224 5.84 -16.51 0.18
C TYR A 224 6.26 -15.03 0.18
N THR A 225 6.60 -14.50 -0.99
CA THR A 225 7.10 -13.12 -1.15
C THR A 225 6.06 -12.09 -0.72
N LEU A 226 4.78 -12.30 -1.04
CA LEU A 226 3.70 -11.40 -0.67
C LEU A 226 3.44 -11.39 0.85
N ILE A 227 3.51 -12.55 1.51
CA ILE A 227 3.27 -12.69 2.97
C ILE A 227 4.47 -12.18 3.77
N ILE A 228 5.68 -12.57 3.38
CA ILE A 228 6.91 -12.29 4.14
C ILE A 228 7.51 -10.92 3.78
N GLY A 229 7.34 -10.47 2.53
CA GLY A 229 7.87 -9.21 2.02
C GLY A 229 9.19 -9.33 1.25
N LYS A 230 9.78 -10.53 1.16
CA LYS A 230 11.01 -10.84 0.40
C LYS A 230 10.96 -12.26 -0.14
N PRO A 231 11.62 -12.55 -1.27
CA PRO A 231 11.67 -13.90 -1.83
C PRO A 231 12.36 -14.92 -0.89
N PRO A 232 11.94 -16.22 -0.93
CA PRO A 232 12.44 -17.24 -0.01
C PRO A 232 13.93 -17.55 -0.19
N PHE A 233 14.43 -17.51 -1.42
CA PHE A 233 15.81 -17.92 -1.76
C PHE A 233 16.76 -16.75 -2.00
N GLU A 234 16.29 -15.49 -1.85
CA GLU A 234 17.04 -14.29 -2.19
C GLU A 234 18.37 -14.17 -1.43
N THR A 235 19.42 -13.84 -2.18
CA THR A 235 20.74 -13.49 -1.64
C THR A 235 21.31 -12.32 -2.45
N ASN A 236 22.41 -11.74 -1.98
CA ASN A 236 23.12 -10.66 -2.69
C ASN A 236 23.80 -11.15 -3.98
N ASN A 237 23.89 -12.46 -4.21
CA ASN A 237 24.56 -13.07 -5.36
C ASN A 237 23.64 -14.08 -6.06
N VAL A 238 23.38 -13.87 -7.34
CA VAL A 238 22.53 -14.76 -8.15
C VAL A 238 23.03 -16.22 -8.14
N LYS A 239 24.32 -16.48 -8.16
CA LYS A 239 24.86 -17.84 -8.10
C LYS A 239 24.51 -18.52 -6.78
N GLU A 240 24.56 -17.78 -5.68
CA GLU A 240 24.19 -18.29 -4.36
C GLU A 240 22.68 -18.50 -4.23
N THR A 241 21.89 -17.60 -4.80
CA THR A 241 20.42 -17.78 -4.93
C THR A 241 20.11 -19.10 -5.67
N TYR A 242 20.79 -19.38 -6.79
CA TYR A 242 20.59 -20.61 -7.55
C TYR A 242 21.01 -21.88 -6.76
N LYS A 243 22.09 -21.80 -5.95
CA LYS A 243 22.44 -22.91 -5.06
C LYS A 243 21.34 -23.19 -4.06
N ARG A 244 20.80 -22.16 -3.38
CA ARG A 244 19.68 -22.31 -2.44
C ARG A 244 18.45 -22.92 -3.08
N ILE A 245 18.10 -22.48 -4.30
CA ILE A 245 16.97 -23.04 -5.06
C ILE A 245 17.17 -24.53 -5.33
N LYS A 246 18.37 -24.93 -5.82
CA LYS A 246 18.67 -26.33 -6.16
C LYS A 246 18.61 -27.29 -4.97
N ILE A 247 18.86 -26.82 -3.75
CA ILE A 247 18.79 -27.64 -2.54
C ILE A 247 17.52 -27.38 -1.71
N GLY A 248 16.61 -26.50 -2.19
CA GLY A 248 15.38 -26.16 -1.49
C GLY A 248 15.61 -25.45 -0.14
N ASN A 249 16.73 -24.75 0.04
CA ASN A 249 17.10 -24.15 1.32
C ASN A 249 16.45 -22.78 1.52
N TYR A 250 15.32 -22.75 2.23
CA TYR A 250 14.66 -21.54 2.70
C TYR A 250 14.02 -21.78 4.07
N SER A 251 13.66 -20.73 4.78
CA SER A 251 12.98 -20.80 6.06
C SER A 251 11.99 -19.65 6.21
N PHE A 252 10.99 -19.82 7.07
CA PHE A 252 10.15 -18.72 7.51
C PHE A 252 10.82 -18.01 8.69
N PRO A 253 10.88 -16.66 8.70
CA PRO A 253 11.40 -15.93 9.85
C PRO A 253 10.62 -16.26 11.13
N GLU A 254 11.31 -16.44 12.25
CA GLU A 254 10.68 -16.82 13.54
C GLU A 254 9.59 -15.84 13.98
N ASN A 255 9.81 -14.56 13.73
CA ASN A 255 8.86 -13.48 14.04
C ASN A 255 7.83 -13.23 12.93
N ALA A 256 7.80 -14.03 11.87
CA ALA A 256 6.81 -13.88 10.81
C ALA A 256 5.40 -14.21 11.32
N ILE A 257 4.48 -13.30 11.04
CA ILE A 257 3.06 -13.54 11.27
C ILE A 257 2.49 -14.23 10.04
N ILE A 258 2.42 -15.55 10.09
CA ILE A 258 1.92 -16.43 9.04
C ILE A 258 1.15 -17.59 9.68
N SER A 259 0.01 -17.95 9.10
CA SER A 259 -0.79 -19.10 9.57
C SER A 259 -0.12 -20.43 9.22
N GLU A 260 -0.43 -21.47 9.98
CA GLU A 260 0.06 -22.83 9.66
C GLU A 260 -0.44 -23.31 8.30
N PRO A 261 -1.74 -23.12 7.90
CA PRO A 261 -2.18 -23.49 6.55
C PRO A 261 -1.43 -22.74 5.43
N ALA A 262 -1.05 -21.47 5.64
CA ALA A 262 -0.26 -20.73 4.65
C ALA A 262 1.16 -21.30 4.50
N LYS A 263 1.80 -21.68 5.62
CA LYS A 263 3.11 -22.33 5.60
C LYS A 263 3.05 -23.69 4.92
N ASP A 264 2.08 -24.50 5.30
CA ASP A 264 1.88 -25.85 4.78
C ASP A 264 1.70 -25.82 3.25
N LEU A 265 0.82 -24.96 2.75
CA LEU A 265 0.64 -24.80 1.30
C LEU A 265 1.92 -24.37 0.59
N ILE A 266 2.64 -23.37 1.11
CA ILE A 266 3.88 -22.92 0.50
C ILE A 266 4.93 -24.03 0.51
N GLN A 267 5.04 -24.81 1.58
CA GLN A 267 5.95 -25.93 1.70
C GLN A 267 5.59 -27.06 0.74
N SER A 268 4.31 -27.36 0.56
CA SER A 268 3.85 -28.38 -0.40
C SER A 268 4.16 -28.00 -1.87
N ILE A 269 4.14 -26.70 -2.18
CA ILE A 269 4.44 -26.17 -3.52
C ILE A 269 5.95 -26.11 -3.78
N LEU A 270 6.75 -25.66 -2.79
CA LEU A 270 8.20 -25.44 -2.94
C LEU A 270 9.01 -26.72 -2.67
N VAL A 271 8.59 -27.85 -3.26
CA VAL A 271 9.33 -29.11 -3.26
C VAL A 271 10.18 -29.25 -4.53
N LEU A 272 11.36 -29.86 -4.39
CA LEU A 272 12.32 -29.96 -5.49
C LEU A 272 11.82 -30.80 -6.66
N GLU A 273 11.17 -31.92 -6.36
CA GLU A 273 10.63 -32.84 -7.36
C GLU A 273 9.34 -32.27 -7.96
N PRO A 274 9.34 -31.91 -9.26
CA PRO A 274 8.17 -31.27 -9.89
C PRO A 274 6.87 -32.06 -9.78
N GLN A 275 6.95 -33.39 -9.85
CA GLN A 275 5.80 -34.31 -9.81
C GLN A 275 5.13 -34.40 -8.43
N LYS A 276 5.85 -34.00 -7.35
CA LYS A 276 5.31 -33.96 -5.98
C LYS A 276 4.60 -32.66 -5.65
N ARG A 277 4.72 -31.64 -6.52
CA ARG A 277 3.98 -30.38 -6.36
C ARG A 277 2.51 -30.62 -6.59
N PRO A 278 1.63 -30.02 -5.77
CA PRO A 278 0.19 -30.18 -5.94
C PRO A 278 -0.28 -29.59 -7.27
N LYS A 279 -1.31 -30.20 -7.85
CA LYS A 279 -2.00 -29.69 -9.03
C LYS A 279 -2.77 -28.41 -8.67
N LEU A 280 -3.04 -27.56 -9.67
CA LEU A 280 -3.73 -26.28 -9.42
C LEU A 280 -5.11 -26.45 -8.78
N ASP A 281 -5.82 -27.55 -9.03
CA ASP A 281 -7.09 -27.85 -8.38
C ASP A 281 -6.91 -28.28 -6.91
N GLU A 282 -5.89 -29.06 -6.62
CA GLU A 282 -5.53 -29.45 -5.26
C GLU A 282 -5.12 -28.23 -4.41
N ILE A 283 -4.39 -27.28 -5.02
CA ILE A 283 -4.06 -26.00 -4.36
C ILE A 283 -5.33 -25.25 -3.96
N LEU A 284 -6.34 -25.16 -4.84
CA LEU A 284 -7.58 -24.42 -4.55
C LEU A 284 -8.43 -25.08 -3.45
N THR A 285 -8.27 -26.38 -3.22
CA THR A 285 -8.99 -27.12 -2.15
C THR A 285 -8.22 -27.18 -0.84
N HIS A 286 -7.01 -26.60 -0.80
CA HIS A 286 -6.17 -26.58 0.39
C HIS A 286 -6.78 -25.70 1.50
N ASP A 287 -6.54 -26.07 2.77
CA ASP A 287 -7.07 -25.38 3.96
C ASP A 287 -6.76 -23.87 3.96
N PHE A 288 -5.66 -23.44 3.35
CA PHE A 288 -5.35 -22.02 3.21
C PHE A 288 -6.47 -21.24 2.52
N PHE A 289 -7.21 -21.84 1.58
CA PHE A 289 -8.32 -21.18 0.89
C PHE A 289 -9.68 -21.51 1.52
N ASN A 290 -9.76 -22.52 2.39
CA ASN A 290 -11.00 -23.08 2.93
C ASN A 290 -11.13 -22.89 4.45
N MET A 291 -10.47 -21.92 5.05
CA MET A 291 -10.54 -21.62 6.50
C MET A 291 -11.93 -21.13 6.97
N GLY A 292 -12.98 -21.66 6.39
CA GLY A 292 -14.38 -21.32 6.74
C GLY A 292 -14.89 -20.01 6.15
N VAL A 293 -14.22 -19.47 5.15
CA VAL A 293 -14.45 -18.11 4.67
C VAL A 293 -14.53 -18.05 3.16
N SER A 294 -15.44 -17.22 2.65
CA SER A 294 -15.42 -16.83 1.25
C SER A 294 -14.30 -15.80 1.01
N VAL A 295 -13.42 -16.09 0.04
CA VAL A 295 -12.41 -15.13 -0.39
C VAL A 295 -13.08 -14.09 -1.31
N PRO A 296 -12.82 -12.77 -1.13
CA PRO A 296 -13.40 -11.75 -2.00
C PRO A 296 -12.93 -11.93 -3.45
N LYS A 297 -13.84 -11.64 -4.41
CA LYS A 297 -13.50 -11.72 -5.83
C LYS A 297 -12.35 -10.78 -6.18
N ASN A 298 -12.40 -9.53 -5.70
CA ASN A 298 -11.37 -8.51 -5.90
C ASN A 298 -11.13 -7.79 -4.57
N MET A 299 -9.91 -7.31 -4.36
CA MET A 299 -9.60 -6.45 -3.22
C MET A 299 -10.10 -5.01 -3.50
N PRO A 300 -10.52 -4.27 -2.45
CA PRO A 300 -10.88 -2.85 -2.64
C PRO A 300 -9.66 -2.02 -3.03
N GLN A 301 -9.87 -0.96 -3.82
CA GLN A 301 -8.78 -0.06 -4.27
C GLN A 301 -7.95 0.53 -3.13
N SER A 302 -8.55 0.70 -1.94
CA SER A 302 -7.83 1.15 -0.75
C SER A 302 -6.64 0.25 -0.39
N THR A 303 -6.66 -1.04 -0.81
CA THR A 303 -5.56 -1.98 -0.56
C THR A 303 -4.31 -1.67 -1.37
N LEU A 304 -4.40 -0.86 -2.41
CA LEU A 304 -3.21 -0.31 -3.07
C LEU A 304 -2.34 0.51 -2.13
N ALA A 305 -2.95 1.07 -1.11
CA ALA A 305 -2.30 1.97 -0.19
C ALA A 305 -2.15 1.39 1.22
N CYS A 306 -3.13 0.62 1.73
CA CYS A 306 -3.18 0.11 3.11
C CYS A 306 -3.72 -1.32 3.17
N PRO A 307 -3.43 -2.08 4.24
CA PRO A 307 -4.08 -3.35 4.48
C PRO A 307 -5.60 -3.20 4.53
N PRO A 308 -6.37 -4.21 4.14
CA PRO A 308 -7.81 -4.20 4.34
C PRO A 308 -8.13 -3.98 5.83
N SER A 309 -9.17 -3.20 6.12
CA SER A 309 -9.59 -2.93 7.51
C SER A 309 -10.01 -4.21 8.22
N LEU A 310 -9.91 -4.24 9.56
CA LEU A 310 -10.39 -5.39 10.33
C LEU A 310 -11.89 -5.66 10.08
N ASN A 311 -12.69 -4.62 9.91
CA ASN A 311 -14.10 -4.77 9.58
C ASN A 311 -14.34 -5.36 8.18
N TYR A 312 -13.49 -5.02 7.20
CA TYR A 312 -13.52 -5.67 5.89
C TYR A 312 -13.11 -7.15 6.01
N ILE A 313 -12.03 -7.45 6.76
CA ILE A 313 -11.58 -8.84 6.96
C ILE A 313 -12.66 -9.67 7.66
N LYS A 314 -13.34 -9.11 8.68
CA LYS A 314 -14.44 -9.79 9.40
C LYS A 314 -15.61 -10.20 8.52
N GLN A 315 -15.86 -9.52 7.39
CA GLN A 315 -16.91 -9.92 6.43
C GLN A 315 -16.60 -11.26 5.76
N PHE A 316 -15.32 -11.60 5.63
CA PHE A 316 -14.85 -12.82 4.99
C PHE A 316 -14.29 -13.84 5.99
N MET A 317 -14.12 -13.47 7.25
CA MET A 317 -13.60 -14.26 8.35
C MET A 317 -14.48 -14.06 9.60
N PRO A 318 -15.72 -14.57 9.62
CA PRO A 318 -16.66 -14.33 10.70
C PRO A 318 -16.22 -14.92 12.05
N ASP A 319 -15.47 -16.05 12.05
CA ASP A 319 -15.02 -16.72 13.28
C ASP A 319 -13.65 -16.20 13.78
N ILE A 320 -13.62 -14.91 14.11
CA ILE A 320 -12.49 -14.33 14.83
C ILE A 320 -12.76 -14.44 16.35
N GLY A 321 -13.09 -15.63 16.81
CA GLY A 321 -13.22 -15.91 18.23
C GLY A 321 -11.86 -15.89 18.97
N PRO A 322 -11.83 -15.93 20.33
CA PRO A 322 -10.60 -15.89 21.13
C PRO A 322 -9.55 -16.96 20.78
N LYS A 323 -9.95 -18.01 20.06
CA LYS A 323 -9.08 -19.10 19.58
C LYS A 323 -8.73 -18.98 18.08
N GLY A 324 -9.24 -18.00 17.35
CA GLY A 324 -9.03 -17.83 15.90
C GLY A 324 -7.63 -17.30 15.54
N ILE A 325 -7.35 -17.31 14.23
CA ILE A 325 -6.03 -16.91 13.68
C ILE A 325 -5.63 -15.50 14.10
N ILE A 326 -6.57 -14.57 14.21
CA ILE A 326 -6.29 -13.19 14.68
C ILE A 326 -5.96 -13.17 16.18
N ALA A 327 -6.53 -14.04 16.99
CA ALA A 327 -6.14 -14.17 18.40
C ALA A 327 -4.70 -14.71 18.52
N LYS A 328 -4.28 -15.64 17.63
CA LYS A 328 -2.88 -16.07 17.52
C LYS A 328 -1.97 -14.94 17.01
N TYR A 329 -2.45 -14.10 16.11
CA TYR A 329 -1.77 -12.87 15.67
C TYR A 329 -1.57 -11.87 16.82
N ILE A 330 -2.56 -11.76 17.71
CA ILE A 330 -2.52 -10.84 18.88
C ILE A 330 -1.73 -11.44 20.03
N SER A 331 -1.81 -12.76 20.29
CA SER A 331 -1.14 -13.41 21.43
C SER A 331 0.37 -13.60 21.23
N LYS A 332 0.86 -13.83 20.01
CA LYS A 332 2.31 -13.90 19.74
C LYS A 332 3.02 -12.56 19.98
N ASN A 333 2.34 -11.43 19.85
CA ASN A 333 2.91 -10.13 20.19
C ASN A 333 2.92 -9.82 21.69
N LYS A 334 2.32 -10.67 22.55
CA LYS A 334 2.35 -10.51 24.01
C LYS A 334 3.56 -11.17 24.67
N ASN A 335 4.22 -12.14 24.03
CA ASN A 335 5.25 -12.98 24.67
C ASN A 335 6.69 -12.51 24.51
N THR A 336 6.96 -11.30 23.97
CA THR A 336 8.33 -10.77 23.90
C THR A 336 8.72 -9.84 25.05
N ASN A 337 7.87 -9.65 26.06
CA ASN A 337 8.18 -8.84 27.24
C ASN A 337 7.72 -9.49 28.54
N SER A 338 8.25 -10.67 28.90
CA SER A 338 8.27 -11.13 30.30
C SER A 338 9.25 -12.29 30.49
N ASN A 339 10.50 -11.94 30.75
CA ASN A 339 11.40 -12.79 31.51
C ASN A 339 11.71 -12.06 32.82
N SER A 340 11.02 -12.40 33.90
CA SER A 340 11.55 -12.45 35.26
C SER A 340 10.51 -13.05 36.22
N ASN A 341 10.85 -14.24 36.74
CA ASN A 341 10.56 -14.83 38.06
C ASN A 341 9.13 -14.82 38.60
N SER A 342 8.55 -15.90 38.85
CA SER A 342 8.67 -16.99 39.80
C SER A 342 7.31 -17.40 40.40
N ASN A 343 7.18 -18.71 40.54
CA ASN A 343 6.44 -19.47 41.58
C ASN A 343 4.91 -19.53 41.58
N GLN A 344 4.49 -20.74 41.23
CA GLN A 344 3.52 -21.64 41.91
C GLN A 344 2.39 -20.99 42.75
N LEU A 345 1.15 -21.34 42.38
CA LEU A 345 0.27 -22.12 43.28
C LEU A 345 -0.95 -22.63 42.50
N GLN A 346 -1.28 -23.87 42.86
CA GLN A 346 -2.34 -24.73 42.39
C GLN A 346 -3.75 -24.27 42.76
N SER A 347 -4.66 -24.81 41.97
CA SER A 347 -5.92 -25.47 42.36
C SER A 347 -7.22 -24.71 42.21
N ASP A 348 -8.07 -25.47 41.62
CA ASP A 348 -9.48 -25.78 41.85
C ASP A 348 -10.53 -25.05 41.02
N GLY A 349 -11.19 -25.96 40.28
CA GLY A 349 -12.34 -25.74 39.45
C GLY A 349 -13.60 -25.35 40.27
N PHE A 350 -14.56 -24.88 39.54
CA PHE A 350 -15.98 -25.21 39.73
C PHE A 350 -16.80 -24.79 38.52
N ASP A 351 -17.47 -25.80 37.95
CA ASP A 351 -18.63 -25.64 37.09
C ASP A 351 -19.77 -24.94 37.80
N PHE A 352 -20.59 -24.19 37.13
CA PHE A 352 -22.04 -24.33 37.21
C PHE A 352 -22.78 -23.64 36.04
N ASN A 353 -23.72 -24.38 35.57
CA ASN A 353 -24.75 -24.15 34.56
C ASN A 353 -25.85 -23.18 35.02
N SER A 354 -26.50 -22.57 34.04
CA SER A 354 -27.95 -22.45 33.87
C SER A 354 -28.70 -21.20 34.33
N ASN A 355 -29.49 -20.76 33.37
CA ASN A 355 -30.88 -20.27 33.40
C ASN A 355 -31.21 -18.78 33.62
N ARG A 356 -31.71 -18.24 32.47
CA ARG A 356 -33.01 -17.58 32.24
C ARG A 356 -33.56 -16.52 33.19
N THR A 357 -34.03 -15.47 32.50
CA THR A 357 -35.25 -14.65 32.65
C THR A 357 -35.18 -13.35 33.45
N GLY A 358 -35.53 -12.30 32.79
CA GLY A 358 -36.63 -11.41 33.19
C GLY A 358 -36.30 -10.02 33.71
N LEU A 359 -36.65 -9.05 32.92
CA LEU A 359 -37.33 -7.77 33.29
C LEU A 359 -36.69 -6.75 34.27
N ASN A 360 -36.61 -5.56 33.72
CA ASN A 360 -36.99 -4.21 34.26
C ASN A 360 -36.20 -3.50 35.36
N ASN A 361 -35.78 -2.30 34.91
CA ASN A 361 -35.82 -1.01 35.64
C ASN A 361 -35.10 -0.87 36.96
N GLN A 362 -34.10 -0.07 37.03
CA GLN A 362 -34.06 1.28 37.63
C GLN A 362 -32.62 1.73 37.94
N ILE A 363 -32.33 2.93 37.51
CA ILE A 363 -31.52 4.00 38.13
C ILE A 363 -30.64 3.60 39.32
N GLY A 364 -29.35 3.81 39.18
CA GLY A 364 -28.43 3.83 40.29
C GLY A 364 -26.97 3.85 39.91
N ASN A 365 -26.42 5.01 39.84
CA ASN A 365 -25.06 5.46 40.12
C ASN A 365 -23.94 4.43 40.40
N ILE A 366 -22.78 4.74 39.75
CA ILE A 366 -21.43 4.81 40.30
C ILE A 366 -20.49 3.63 40.05
N ASN A 367 -19.38 4.02 39.38
CA ASN A 367 -18.03 3.46 39.49
C ASN A 367 -17.78 2.00 39.03
N GLY A 368 -17.37 1.87 37.81
CA GLY A 368 -16.65 0.70 37.30
C GLY A 368 -15.67 1.11 36.21
N LEU A 369 -14.47 1.51 36.60
CA LEU A 369 -13.32 1.70 35.71
C LEU A 369 -12.92 0.35 35.10
N THR A 370 -13.41 0.04 33.95
CA THR A 370 -12.89 -1.07 33.16
C THR A 370 -11.76 -0.56 32.29
N GLN A 371 -10.54 -0.95 32.65
CA GLN A 371 -9.33 -0.73 31.85
C GLN A 371 -9.45 -1.47 30.52
N ILE A 372 -9.67 -0.73 29.43
CA ILE A 372 -9.45 -1.23 28.07
C ILE A 372 -7.96 -1.08 27.77
N LYS A 373 -7.22 -2.19 27.84
CA LYS A 373 -5.81 -2.24 27.42
C LYS A 373 -5.75 -2.16 25.90
N ASN A 374 -5.21 -1.06 25.39
CA ASN A 374 -4.89 -0.86 23.98
C ASN A 374 -3.64 -1.65 23.58
N ASN A 375 -3.79 -2.65 22.74
CA ASN A 375 -2.69 -3.30 22.01
C ASN A 375 -2.61 -2.73 20.60
N ASN A 376 -1.67 -1.82 20.38
CA ASN A 376 -1.42 -1.19 19.07
C ASN A 376 0.07 -1.20 18.74
N GLU A 377 0.60 -2.34 18.25
CA GLU A 377 2.02 -2.38 17.89
C GLU A 377 2.34 -2.64 16.40
N ASN A 378 1.38 -2.76 15.48
CA ASN A 378 1.71 -2.99 14.06
C ASN A 378 0.75 -2.29 13.07
N ARG A 379 0.42 -1.04 13.31
CA ARG A 379 -0.27 -0.20 12.31
C ARG A 379 0.71 0.76 11.64
N PRO A 380 0.52 1.13 10.36
CA PRO A 380 1.19 2.29 9.82
C PRO A 380 0.94 3.45 10.78
N PHE A 381 1.93 4.30 11.01
CA PHE A 381 1.95 5.36 12.01
C PHE A 381 0.59 6.06 12.16
N THR A 382 -0.28 5.48 12.96
CA THR A 382 -1.60 6.01 13.31
C THR A 382 -1.65 6.11 14.83
N SER A 383 -2.03 7.24 15.38
CA SER A 383 -2.34 7.34 16.80
C SER A 383 -3.83 7.63 16.97
N TYR A 384 -4.37 7.02 18.01
CA TYR A 384 -5.70 7.35 18.50
C TYR A 384 -5.52 8.16 19.78
N ARG A 385 -6.11 9.34 19.83
CA ARG A 385 -6.26 10.07 21.08
C ARG A 385 -7.40 9.44 21.84
N MET A 386 -7.17 8.97 23.09
CA MET A 386 -8.23 8.50 23.97
C MET A 386 -9.16 9.68 24.30
N GLN A 387 -10.34 9.67 23.70
CA GLN A 387 -11.34 10.74 23.84
C GLN A 387 -12.35 10.47 24.95
N ASP A 388 -12.38 9.24 25.50
CA ASP A 388 -13.43 8.85 26.43
C ASP A 388 -13.27 9.40 27.86
N ILE A 389 -12.17 10.11 28.13
CA ILE A 389 -11.91 10.68 29.47
C ILE A 389 -12.31 12.17 29.56
N LYS A 390 -12.72 12.83 28.47
CA LYS A 390 -12.83 14.29 28.44
C LYS A 390 -14.04 14.92 27.75
N ASN A 391 -15.17 14.30 27.76
CA ASN A 391 -16.41 15.00 27.37
C ASN A 391 -16.85 16.11 28.35
N GLY A 392 -16.01 16.47 29.30
CA GLY A 392 -16.32 17.49 30.29
C GLY A 392 -15.36 18.68 30.41
N LEU A 393 -14.20 18.69 29.76
CA LEU A 393 -13.17 19.71 30.06
C LEU A 393 -12.63 20.53 28.89
N LEU A 394 -12.95 20.17 27.62
CA LEU A 394 -12.63 21.01 26.46
C LEU A 394 -13.94 21.42 25.81
N GLY A 395 -14.41 22.59 26.17
CA GLY A 395 -15.58 23.22 25.57
C GLY A 395 -15.42 23.36 24.06
N ASN A 396 -16.52 23.58 23.34
CA ASN A 396 -16.65 23.80 21.89
C ASN A 396 -15.85 25.04 21.37
N ASN A 397 -14.65 25.26 21.88
CA ASN A 397 -13.79 26.37 21.50
C ASN A 397 -12.86 25.91 20.37
N LEU A 398 -12.94 26.55 19.23
CA LEU A 398 -12.07 26.32 18.06
C LEU A 398 -10.57 26.35 18.40
N ASN A 399 -10.21 26.98 19.52
CA ASN A 399 -8.84 27.10 20.02
C ASN A 399 -8.26 25.80 20.58
N ASP A 400 -9.10 24.80 20.89
CA ASP A 400 -8.68 23.54 21.51
C ASP A 400 -8.69 22.35 20.52
N VAL A 401 -9.04 22.60 19.24
CA VAL A 401 -9.07 21.56 18.21
C VAL A 401 -7.65 21.10 17.88
N SER A 402 -7.44 19.79 17.95
CA SER A 402 -6.17 19.14 17.67
C SER A 402 -6.36 17.85 16.85
N CYS A 403 -5.27 17.26 16.36
CA CYS A 403 -5.33 16.04 15.57
C CYS A 403 -5.64 14.84 16.47
N LYS A 404 -6.77 14.16 16.17
CA LYS A 404 -7.25 12.97 16.90
C LYS A 404 -6.66 11.68 16.36
N LYS A 405 -6.58 11.57 15.04
CA LYS A 405 -6.12 10.37 14.31
C LYS A 405 -5.52 10.80 13.00
N TRP A 406 -4.50 10.11 12.53
CA TRP A 406 -3.88 10.39 11.24
C TRP A 406 -3.34 9.15 10.58
N ILE A 407 -3.08 9.26 9.28
CA ILE A 407 -2.41 8.26 8.47
C ILE A 407 -1.44 8.92 7.49
N ASP A 408 -0.20 8.44 7.49
CA ASP A 408 0.88 8.96 6.65
C ASP A 408 0.97 8.18 5.34
N TYR A 409 0.54 8.81 4.26
CA TYR A 409 0.69 8.38 2.86
C TYR A 409 1.53 9.33 2.03
N SER A 410 2.45 10.03 2.65
CA SER A 410 3.33 10.98 1.98
C SER A 410 4.22 10.35 0.91
N SER A 411 4.42 9.03 0.95
CA SER A 411 5.10 8.32 -0.15
C SER A 411 4.36 8.40 -1.49
N LYS A 412 3.03 8.71 -1.50
CA LYS A 412 2.23 8.75 -2.72
C LYS A 412 1.27 9.94 -2.80
N TYR A 413 0.53 10.21 -1.74
CA TYR A 413 -0.58 11.17 -1.79
C TYR A 413 -0.44 12.31 -0.78
N GLY A 414 -0.04 12.00 0.44
CA GLY A 414 0.02 12.95 1.53
C GLY A 414 -0.39 12.36 2.88
N LEU A 415 -0.85 13.21 3.78
CA LEU A 415 -1.28 12.88 5.14
C LEU A 415 -2.80 13.03 5.26
N GLY A 416 -3.51 11.95 5.62
CA GLY A 416 -4.91 12.00 6.04
C GLY A 416 -5.04 12.13 7.55
N TYR A 417 -6.02 12.89 8.06
CA TYR A 417 -6.21 13.10 9.49
C TYR A 417 -7.67 13.38 9.86
N ILE A 418 -8.01 13.10 11.13
CA ILE A 418 -9.25 13.53 11.78
C ILE A 418 -8.87 14.42 12.95
N LEU A 419 -9.59 15.52 13.10
CA LEU A 419 -9.45 16.43 14.21
C LEU A 419 -10.42 16.07 15.37
N THR A 420 -10.21 16.65 16.53
CA THR A 420 -11.05 16.42 17.72
C THR A 420 -12.48 16.97 17.57
N ASP A 421 -12.70 17.92 16.66
CA ASP A 421 -14.02 18.44 16.27
C ASP A 421 -14.75 17.57 15.24
N GLY A 422 -14.15 16.44 14.83
CA GLY A 422 -14.71 15.50 13.87
C GLY A 422 -14.39 15.84 12.41
N ASN A 423 -13.79 16.98 12.09
CA ASN A 423 -13.41 17.32 10.72
C ASN A 423 -12.37 16.34 10.19
N VAL A 424 -12.54 15.93 8.93
CA VAL A 424 -11.62 15.06 8.20
C VAL A 424 -10.83 15.89 7.21
N GLY A 425 -9.51 15.77 7.20
CA GLY A 425 -8.65 16.51 6.28
C GLY A 425 -7.64 15.63 5.57
N VAL A 426 -7.17 16.11 4.43
CA VAL A 426 -6.03 15.55 3.70
C VAL A 426 -5.06 16.67 3.35
N TYR A 427 -3.81 16.51 3.74
CA TYR A 427 -2.69 17.35 3.32
C TYR A 427 -1.94 16.63 2.21
N PHE A 428 -2.06 17.08 0.96
CA PHE A 428 -1.45 16.46 -0.20
C PHE A 428 0.04 16.80 -0.34
N ASN A 429 0.78 15.98 -1.08
CA ASN A 429 2.22 16.16 -1.32
C ASN A 429 2.55 17.45 -2.11
N ASP A 430 1.60 17.97 -2.89
CA ASP A 430 1.69 19.25 -3.60
C ASP A 430 1.37 20.45 -2.69
N SER A 431 1.24 20.22 -1.38
CA SER A 431 0.92 21.22 -0.36
C SER A 431 -0.51 21.78 -0.40
N THR A 432 -1.37 21.30 -1.29
CA THR A 432 -2.80 21.58 -1.24
C THR A 432 -3.48 20.80 -0.12
N LYS A 433 -4.67 21.21 0.30
CA LYS A 433 -5.40 20.58 1.39
C LYS A 433 -6.89 20.52 1.09
N ILE A 434 -7.56 19.50 1.58
CA ILE A 434 -9.02 19.40 1.59
C ILE A 434 -9.47 19.14 3.02
N ILE A 435 -10.54 19.81 3.45
CA ILE A 435 -11.18 19.61 4.75
C ILE A 435 -12.67 19.41 4.55
N TYR A 436 -13.23 18.43 5.25
CA TYR A 436 -14.62 18.00 5.18
C TYR A 436 -15.22 17.82 6.57
N ARG A 437 -16.44 18.32 6.77
CA ARG A 437 -17.26 18.05 7.96
C ARG A 437 -18.07 16.76 7.77
N PRO A 438 -18.08 15.80 8.71
CA PRO A 438 -18.74 14.51 8.53
C PRO A 438 -20.22 14.59 8.15
N ASN A 439 -20.91 15.66 8.54
CA ASN A 439 -22.35 15.87 8.29
C ASN A 439 -22.63 16.97 7.26
N GLY A 440 -21.60 17.47 6.54
CA GLY A 440 -21.72 18.57 5.60
C GLY A 440 -21.87 18.10 4.15
N ALA A 441 -22.63 18.87 3.35
CA ALA A 441 -22.74 18.69 1.91
C ALA A 441 -21.57 19.31 1.14
N ASN A 442 -20.62 19.93 1.85
CA ASN A 442 -19.54 20.74 1.30
C ASN A 442 -18.17 20.36 1.89
N PHE A 443 -17.12 20.76 1.18
CA PHE A 443 -15.75 20.69 1.63
C PHE A 443 -15.02 22.00 1.28
N ILE A 444 -13.87 22.23 1.92
CA ILE A 444 -12.99 23.34 1.62
C ILE A 444 -11.76 22.82 0.93
N TYR A 445 -11.38 23.41 -0.19
CA TYR A 445 -10.12 23.24 -0.86
C TYR A 445 -9.19 24.41 -0.54
N ILE A 446 -7.95 24.10 -0.17
CA ILE A 446 -6.95 25.09 0.21
C ILE A 446 -5.73 24.90 -0.66
N GLU A 447 -5.35 25.94 -1.37
CA GLU A 447 -4.13 26.01 -2.15
C GLU A 447 -3.29 27.24 -1.76
N ARG A 448 -2.06 27.30 -2.21
CA ARG A 448 -1.18 28.44 -1.92
C ARG A 448 -0.94 29.25 -3.18
N ASN A 449 -1.24 30.54 -3.15
CA ASN A 449 -0.84 31.45 -4.21
C ASN A 449 0.70 31.51 -4.31
N PRO A 450 1.29 31.16 -5.48
CA PRO A 450 2.74 31.14 -5.66
C PRO A 450 3.38 32.52 -5.52
N GLN A 451 2.67 33.59 -5.91
CA GLN A 451 3.17 34.97 -5.95
C GLN A 451 3.07 35.64 -4.58
N GLU A 452 1.91 35.58 -3.95
CA GLU A 452 1.63 36.29 -2.69
C GLU A 452 1.97 35.46 -1.45
N LYS A 453 2.23 34.15 -1.61
CA LYS A 453 2.51 33.19 -0.52
C LYS A 453 1.39 33.04 0.52
N ILE A 454 0.16 33.49 0.19
CA ILE A 454 -1.04 33.34 1.02
C ILE A 454 -1.77 32.04 0.68
N GLU A 455 -2.53 31.50 1.62
CA GLU A 455 -3.44 30.36 1.39
C GLU A 455 -4.78 30.90 0.87
N ILE A 456 -5.21 30.41 -0.30
CA ILE A 456 -6.53 30.68 -0.87
C ILE A 456 -7.43 29.53 -0.41
N ILE A 457 -8.59 29.89 0.15
CA ILE A 457 -9.56 28.95 0.71
C ILE A 457 -10.80 29.02 -0.18
N THR A 458 -11.15 27.91 -0.83
CA THR A 458 -12.30 27.85 -1.75
C THR A 458 -13.29 26.80 -1.26
N PRO A 459 -14.54 27.17 -0.92
CA PRO A 459 -15.59 26.23 -0.60
C PRO A 459 -16.16 25.58 -1.87
N HIS A 460 -16.51 24.30 -1.78
CA HIS A 460 -17.10 23.52 -2.86
C HIS A 460 -18.24 22.63 -2.33
N LEU A 461 -19.25 22.39 -3.17
CA LEU A 461 -20.32 21.43 -2.91
C LEU A 461 -19.97 20.08 -3.55
N PHE A 462 -20.18 18.95 -2.86
CA PHE A 462 -19.98 17.62 -3.46
C PHE A 462 -20.85 17.32 -4.69
N SER A 463 -21.89 18.11 -4.92
CA SER A 463 -22.77 18.01 -6.09
C SER A 463 -22.24 18.71 -7.34
N GLU A 464 -21.19 19.51 -7.22
CA GLU A 464 -20.55 20.22 -8.32
C GLU A 464 -19.72 19.28 -9.20
N LYS A 465 -19.52 19.67 -10.46
CA LYS A 465 -18.56 19.02 -11.36
C LYS A 465 -17.19 19.66 -11.14
N PHE A 466 -16.24 18.86 -10.71
CA PHE A 466 -14.86 19.31 -10.48
C PHE A 466 -13.99 19.07 -11.70
N GLU A 467 -12.95 19.89 -11.83
CA GLU A 467 -11.85 19.61 -12.72
C GLU A 467 -11.17 18.28 -12.36
N LYS A 468 -10.54 17.63 -13.36
CA LYS A 468 -10.00 16.27 -13.24
C LYS A 468 -9.08 16.08 -12.04
N ASP A 469 -8.26 17.09 -11.70
CA ASP A 469 -7.29 16.98 -10.61
C ASP A 469 -7.94 17.20 -9.23
N LEU A 470 -8.88 18.12 -9.11
CA LEU A 470 -9.65 18.31 -7.89
C LEU A 470 -10.55 17.08 -7.62
N ASN A 471 -11.17 16.52 -8.67
CA ASN A 471 -11.98 15.31 -8.55
C ASN A 471 -11.17 14.12 -7.99
N LYS A 472 -9.93 13.92 -8.44
CA LYS A 472 -9.02 12.91 -7.87
C LYS A 472 -8.77 13.13 -6.38
N LYS A 473 -8.58 14.39 -5.96
CA LYS A 473 -8.34 14.75 -4.56
C LYS A 473 -9.58 14.53 -3.69
N VAL A 474 -10.78 14.81 -4.23
CA VAL A 474 -12.06 14.52 -3.56
C VAL A 474 -12.26 13.01 -3.36
N ILE A 475 -11.95 12.21 -4.38
CA ILE A 475 -11.99 10.74 -4.26
C ILE A 475 -10.99 10.26 -3.19
N LEU A 476 -9.79 10.81 -3.15
CA LEU A 476 -8.80 10.48 -2.12
C LEU A 476 -9.28 10.89 -0.72
N LEU A 477 -9.92 12.04 -0.57
CA LEU A 477 -10.54 12.46 0.70
C LEU A 477 -11.57 11.43 1.19
N GLN A 478 -12.45 10.93 0.31
CA GLN A 478 -13.43 9.91 0.65
C GLN A 478 -12.76 8.60 1.09
N HIS A 479 -11.66 8.21 0.44
CA HIS A 479 -10.88 7.05 0.85
C HIS A 479 -10.21 7.22 2.21
N PHE A 480 -9.60 8.38 2.47
CA PHE A 480 -9.02 8.69 3.78
C PHE A 480 -10.11 8.74 4.86
N LYS A 481 -11.27 9.35 4.57
CA LYS A 481 -12.43 9.39 5.47
C LYS A 481 -12.88 7.99 5.85
N ALA A 482 -13.20 7.14 4.87
CA ALA A 482 -13.66 5.77 5.10
C ALA A 482 -12.67 4.96 5.94
N TYR A 483 -11.36 5.15 5.71
CA TYR A 483 -10.31 4.47 6.48
C TYR A 483 -10.21 5.00 7.92
N LEU A 484 -10.21 6.31 8.09
CA LEU A 484 -10.00 6.95 9.39
C LEU A 484 -11.21 6.80 10.32
N LEU A 485 -12.43 6.83 9.77
CA LEU A 485 -13.69 6.68 10.51
C LEU A 485 -14.13 5.21 10.66
N GLU A 486 -13.47 4.27 9.94
CA GLU A 486 -13.87 2.85 9.89
C GLU A 486 -15.31 2.65 9.36
N GLU A 487 -15.81 3.59 8.57
CA GLU A 487 -17.14 3.55 7.95
C GLU A 487 -17.18 2.61 6.73
N ASN A 488 -18.29 1.89 6.57
CA ASN A 488 -18.58 1.13 5.35
C ASN A 488 -18.86 2.10 4.19
N LYS A 489 -18.29 1.83 3.00
CA LYS A 489 -18.37 2.68 1.80
C LYS A 489 -19.79 2.94 1.26
N ASN A 490 -20.81 2.30 1.81
CA ASN A 490 -22.20 2.29 1.29
C ASN A 490 -23.20 3.08 2.14
N THR A 491 -22.78 3.86 3.11
CA THR A 491 -23.70 4.79 3.76
C THR A 491 -23.92 5.99 2.84
N PRO A 492 -25.16 6.21 2.34
CA PRO A 492 -25.49 7.42 1.60
C PRO A 492 -25.23 8.62 2.51
N ILE A 493 -24.61 9.66 1.98
CA ILE A 493 -24.49 10.95 2.66
C ILE A 493 -25.94 11.48 2.80
N GLU A 494 -26.50 11.43 3.99
CA GLU A 494 -27.75 12.15 4.25
C GLU A 494 -27.52 13.63 4.00
N ARG A 495 -28.17 14.14 2.95
CA ARG A 495 -28.13 15.54 2.55
C ARG A 495 -28.96 16.33 3.55
N LYS A 496 -28.31 17.06 4.46
CA LYS A 496 -28.93 18.18 5.16
C LYS A 496 -28.60 19.48 4.43
N GLU A 497 -29.62 20.34 4.38
CA GLU A 497 -29.63 21.60 3.65
C GLU A 497 -28.52 22.55 3.99
N SER A 498 -28.14 23.42 3.04
CA SER A 498 -27.04 24.35 3.02
C SER A 498 -27.02 25.30 4.24
N GLU A 499 -26.12 25.04 5.18
CA GLU A 499 -25.71 26.07 6.13
C GLU A 499 -24.67 27.00 5.49
N ASN A 500 -24.83 28.31 5.70
CA ASN A 500 -23.87 29.33 5.28
C ASN A 500 -22.47 29.00 5.79
N ILE A 501 -21.52 28.91 4.87
CA ILE A 501 -20.13 28.54 5.16
C ILE A 501 -19.41 29.75 5.72
N ASP A 502 -19.14 29.77 7.02
CA ASP A 502 -18.19 30.72 7.60
C ASP A 502 -16.76 30.11 7.47
N GLU A 503 -15.97 30.64 6.54
CA GLU A 503 -14.60 30.22 6.24
C GLU A 503 -13.67 30.25 7.46
N LYS A 504 -14.00 31.05 8.49
CA LYS A 504 -13.22 31.19 9.73
C LYS A 504 -13.42 30.02 10.70
N GLN A 505 -14.37 29.14 10.45
CA GLN A 505 -14.72 28.03 11.36
C GLN A 505 -13.93 26.74 11.16
N TYR A 506 -13.03 26.67 10.17
CA TYR A 506 -12.32 25.43 9.89
C TYR A 506 -10.90 25.42 10.46
N VAL A 507 -10.63 24.42 11.31
CA VAL A 507 -9.28 24.09 11.73
C VAL A 507 -8.70 23.03 10.80
N TYR A 508 -7.45 23.20 10.39
CA TYR A 508 -6.76 22.26 9.50
C TYR A 508 -5.27 22.18 9.77
N VAL A 509 -4.63 21.11 9.31
CA VAL A 509 -3.17 20.94 9.39
C VAL A 509 -2.49 21.85 8.39
N LYS A 510 -1.85 22.91 8.90
CA LYS A 510 -1.14 23.92 8.12
C LYS A 510 0.25 23.45 7.67
N LYS A 511 0.91 22.65 8.50
CA LYS A 511 2.17 21.95 8.23
C LYS A 511 2.28 20.71 9.09
N TRP A 512 3.02 19.74 8.61
CA TRP A 512 3.38 18.57 9.39
C TRP A 512 4.81 18.12 9.08
N MET A 513 5.42 17.38 9.99
CA MET A 513 6.74 16.80 9.84
C MET A 513 6.83 15.49 10.61
N LYS A 514 7.47 14.49 10.01
CA LYS A 514 7.75 13.20 10.65
C LYS A 514 9.24 13.07 10.90
N THR A 515 9.57 12.61 12.07
CA THR A 515 10.92 12.25 12.48
C THR A 515 10.97 10.75 12.82
N LYS A 516 12.15 10.23 13.13
CA LYS A 516 12.28 8.84 13.60
C LYS A 516 11.61 8.57 14.96
N HIS A 517 11.24 9.60 15.73
CA HIS A 517 10.71 9.47 17.10
C HIS A 517 9.29 10.03 17.28
N ALA A 518 8.85 10.91 16.39
CA ALA A 518 7.57 11.61 16.55
C ALA A 518 7.03 12.12 15.22
N ILE A 519 5.75 12.45 15.21
CA ILE A 519 5.11 13.27 14.18
C ILE A 519 4.63 14.58 14.79
N LEU A 520 4.88 15.68 14.09
CA LEU A 520 4.49 17.03 14.49
C LEU A 520 3.44 17.57 13.52
N PHE A 521 2.37 18.15 14.08
CA PHE A 521 1.33 18.90 13.37
C PHE A 521 1.34 20.35 13.82
N ARG A 522 1.32 21.27 12.87
CA ARG A 522 1.02 22.68 13.10
C ARG A 522 -0.34 22.97 12.50
N LEU A 523 -1.31 23.34 13.33
CA LEU A 523 -2.68 23.60 12.91
C LEU A 523 -2.90 25.10 12.62
N SER A 524 -4.01 25.41 11.92
CA SER A 524 -4.41 26.79 11.57
C SER A 524 -4.80 27.61 12.81
N ASN A 525 -5.32 27.00 13.87
CA ASN A 525 -5.63 27.60 15.16
C ASN A 525 -4.41 27.84 16.07
N LYS A 526 -3.20 27.88 15.50
CA LYS A 526 -1.93 28.15 16.20
C LYS A 526 -1.53 27.07 17.23
N ILE A 527 -2.16 25.92 17.22
CA ILE A 527 -1.74 24.76 18.00
C ILE A 527 -0.60 24.03 17.29
N VAL A 528 0.38 23.62 18.07
CA VAL A 528 1.41 22.66 17.67
C VAL A 528 1.25 21.40 18.51
N GLN A 529 1.03 20.28 17.86
CA GLN A 529 0.91 18.96 18.48
C GLN A 529 2.06 18.08 18.04
N VAL A 530 2.67 17.37 18.97
CA VAL A 530 3.72 16.38 18.72
C VAL A 530 3.34 15.08 19.38
N SER A 531 3.07 14.07 18.56
CA SER A 531 2.74 12.74 19.02
C SER A 531 3.96 11.83 18.85
N PHE A 532 4.44 11.26 19.95
CA PHE A 532 5.62 10.41 20.00
C PHE A 532 5.27 8.94 19.78
N LEU A 533 6.24 8.17 19.28
CA LEU A 533 6.07 6.73 19.03
C LEU A 533 5.72 5.93 20.29
N ASP A 534 6.10 6.43 21.46
CA ASP A 534 5.83 5.79 22.76
C ASP A 534 4.48 6.18 23.38
N GLN A 535 3.58 6.73 22.55
CA GLN A 535 2.22 7.14 22.91
C GLN A 535 2.12 8.36 23.83
N THR A 536 3.22 9.07 24.07
CA THR A 536 3.18 10.36 24.76
C THR A 536 2.90 11.49 23.77
N GLU A 537 2.33 12.60 24.28
CA GLU A 537 1.96 13.75 23.43
C GLU A 537 2.31 15.07 24.11
N ILE A 538 2.76 16.03 23.28
CA ILE A 538 2.90 17.43 23.65
C ILE A 538 1.97 18.27 22.78
N ILE A 539 1.14 19.10 23.39
CA ILE A 539 0.31 20.10 22.71
C ILE A 539 0.70 21.48 23.25
N LEU A 540 1.10 22.34 22.31
CA LEU A 540 1.46 23.73 22.60
C LEU A 540 0.37 24.63 22.03
N SER A 541 -0.27 25.42 22.87
CA SER A 541 -1.13 26.52 22.44
C SER A 541 -0.39 27.84 22.55
N SER A 542 -0.16 28.51 21.41
CA SER A 542 0.46 29.84 21.41
C SER A 542 -0.50 30.93 21.88
N GLU A 543 -1.79 30.66 21.86
CA GLU A 543 -2.84 31.59 22.28
C GLU A 543 -3.05 31.56 23.78
N THR A 544 -3.28 30.39 24.37
CA THR A 544 -3.46 30.23 25.82
C THR A 544 -2.15 30.21 26.59
N LYS A 545 -0.99 30.15 25.90
CA LYS A 545 0.35 30.01 26.49
C LYS A 545 0.49 28.81 27.41
N ILE A 546 -0.16 27.69 27.04
CA ILE A 546 -0.17 26.44 27.81
C ILE A 546 0.53 25.33 27.02
N VAL A 547 1.28 24.50 27.76
CA VAL A 547 1.79 23.20 27.33
C VAL A 547 0.92 22.14 27.98
N THR A 548 0.29 21.30 27.18
CA THR A 548 -0.40 20.09 27.65
C THR A 548 0.48 18.89 27.34
N TYR A 549 0.77 18.08 28.34
CA TYR A 549 1.50 16.82 28.21
C TYR A 549 0.61 15.64 28.54
N MET A 550 0.59 14.66 27.65
CA MET A 550 -0.06 13.36 27.87
C MET A 550 1.02 12.30 28.08
N ASP A 551 0.96 11.60 29.19
CA ASP A 551 1.88 10.51 29.50
C ASP A 551 1.46 9.19 28.81
N LYS A 552 2.27 8.12 28.99
CA LYS A 552 2.01 6.78 28.44
C LYS A 552 0.73 6.12 28.95
N LYS A 553 0.20 6.58 30.07
CA LYS A 553 -1.05 6.10 30.66
C LYS A 553 -2.26 6.90 30.18
N GLY A 554 -2.04 7.92 29.33
CA GLY A 554 -3.08 8.83 28.86
C GLY A 554 -3.44 9.92 29.87
N GLN A 555 -2.68 10.08 30.98
CA GLN A 555 -2.91 11.10 31.97
C GLN A 555 -2.41 12.46 31.47
N LEU A 556 -3.23 13.49 31.59
CA LEU A 556 -2.91 14.82 31.12
C LEU A 556 -2.44 15.71 32.28
N SER A 557 -1.43 16.49 31.98
CA SER A 557 -0.91 17.55 32.83
C SER A 557 -0.67 18.82 32.04
N THR A 558 -0.96 19.96 32.61
CA THR A 558 -0.83 21.27 31.96
C THR A 558 0.19 22.13 32.70
N TYR A 559 0.96 22.89 31.90
CA TYR A 559 2.03 23.75 32.40
C TYR A 559 1.99 25.10 31.68
N PRO A 560 2.26 26.21 32.34
CA PRO A 560 2.48 27.48 31.67
C PRO A 560 3.70 27.38 30.72
N LEU A 561 3.59 27.88 29.50
CA LEU A 561 4.62 27.74 28.46
C LEU A 561 5.98 28.35 28.88
N ASN A 562 5.95 29.43 29.64
CA ASN A 562 7.15 30.15 30.09
C ASN A 562 7.95 29.38 31.17
N THR A 563 7.32 28.56 31.98
CA THR A 563 7.94 27.79 33.07
C THR A 563 7.97 26.28 32.84
N ALA A 564 7.38 25.79 31.73
CA ALA A 564 7.25 24.36 31.47
C ALA A 564 8.61 23.63 31.37
N LEU A 565 9.67 24.33 30.94
CA LEU A 565 11.01 23.73 30.83
C LEU A 565 11.70 23.58 32.20
N ASP A 566 11.24 24.30 33.22
CA ASP A 566 11.77 24.27 34.57
C ASP A 566 10.95 23.33 35.50
N SER A 567 10.00 22.63 34.92
CA SER A 567 9.15 21.68 35.65
C SER A 567 9.94 20.46 36.12
N ASN A 568 9.59 19.92 37.29
CA ASN A 568 10.14 18.68 37.85
C ASN A 568 9.72 17.43 37.05
N ASN A 569 8.83 17.54 36.05
CA ASN A 569 8.45 16.44 35.18
C ASN A 569 9.52 16.22 34.09
N TYR A 570 10.49 15.36 34.40
CA TYR A 570 11.63 15.07 33.51
C TYR A 570 11.21 14.56 32.11
N GLU A 571 10.20 13.68 32.04
CA GLU A 571 9.74 13.13 30.76
C GLU A 571 9.07 14.22 29.91
N MET A 572 8.25 15.05 30.48
CA MET A 572 7.64 16.17 29.80
C MET A 572 8.69 17.17 29.30
N THR A 573 9.62 17.59 30.16
CA THR A 573 10.69 18.55 29.79
C THR A 573 11.59 17.99 28.68
N LYS A 574 11.92 16.71 28.69
CA LYS A 574 12.69 16.05 27.64
C LYS A 574 11.95 16.13 26.30
N ARG A 575 10.65 15.83 26.27
CA ARG A 575 9.82 15.89 25.06
C ARG A 575 9.62 17.33 24.58
N LEU A 576 9.44 18.27 25.49
CA LEU A 576 9.30 19.67 25.17
C LEU A 576 10.60 20.25 24.55
N LYS A 577 11.78 19.89 25.06
CA LYS A 577 13.08 20.23 24.46
C LYS A 577 13.21 19.69 23.05
N TYR A 578 12.82 18.44 22.82
CA TYR A 578 12.81 17.84 21.50
C TYR A 578 11.82 18.54 20.56
N THR A 579 10.63 18.88 21.03
CA THR A 579 9.63 19.65 20.29
C THR A 579 10.19 21.01 19.85
N LYS A 580 10.90 21.71 20.75
CA LYS A 580 11.58 22.99 20.44
C LYS A 580 12.60 22.81 19.30
N GLN A 581 13.41 21.74 19.32
CA GLN A 581 14.39 21.46 18.26
C GLN A 581 13.72 21.24 16.91
N ILE A 582 12.63 20.45 16.85
CA ILE A 582 11.89 20.22 15.60
C ILE A 582 11.31 21.52 15.07
N LEU A 583 10.73 22.34 15.94
CA LEU A 583 10.16 23.63 15.53
C LEU A 583 11.23 24.59 14.99
N MET A 584 12.41 24.65 15.60
CA MET A 584 13.53 25.44 15.08
C MET A 584 13.94 24.97 13.68
N HIS A 585 14.07 23.66 13.46
CA HIS A 585 14.34 23.11 12.13
C HIS A 585 13.27 23.48 11.10
N MET A 586 12.01 23.45 11.45
CA MET A 586 10.91 23.87 10.57
C MET A 586 10.97 25.35 10.21
N LEU A 587 11.54 26.18 11.05
CA LEU A 587 11.68 27.63 10.83
C LEU A 587 12.93 27.98 10.02
N THR A 588 14.07 27.32 10.28
CA THR A 588 15.34 27.55 9.58
C THR A 588 15.36 27.03 8.15
N ALA A 589 14.64 25.94 7.85
CA ALA A 589 14.44 25.46 6.47
C ALA A 589 13.70 26.46 5.56
N LYS A 590 13.19 27.58 6.10
CA LYS A 590 12.60 28.69 5.33
C LYS A 590 13.62 29.71 4.80
N SER A 591 14.86 29.71 5.31
CA SER A 591 15.87 30.73 4.96
C SER A 591 16.76 30.35 3.79
N HIS A 592 16.74 29.09 3.33
CA HIS A 592 17.46 28.65 2.13
C HIS A 592 16.44 28.21 1.09
N GLY A 593 16.32 29.03 0.04
CA GLY A 593 15.27 28.96 -0.95
C GLY A 593 15.28 27.74 -1.85
N ASN A 594 14.13 27.50 -2.45
CA ASN A 594 13.80 26.71 -3.64
C ASN A 594 13.97 25.20 -3.61
N GLY A 595 12.84 24.53 -3.72
CA GLY A 595 12.66 23.27 -4.44
C GLY A 595 13.05 22.00 -3.68
N GLN A 596 12.07 21.12 -3.53
CA GLN A 596 12.17 19.77 -3.01
C GLN A 596 12.31 19.66 -1.50
N GLN A 597 11.26 19.11 -0.89
CA GLN A 597 11.51 18.29 0.30
C GLN A 597 10.29 17.50 0.77
N SER A 598 10.35 16.22 0.47
CA SER A 598 10.02 15.18 1.44
C SER A 598 11.36 14.73 2.04
N GLY A 599 11.73 15.28 3.20
CA GLY A 599 13.04 15.02 3.81
C GLY A 599 13.03 13.78 4.67
N ASN A 600 13.65 12.69 4.20
CA ASN A 600 14.23 11.67 5.08
C ASN A 600 15.51 12.24 5.68
N MET A 601 15.52 12.50 6.99
CA MET A 601 16.76 12.78 7.70
C MET A 601 17.58 11.49 7.90
N THR A 602 18.62 11.34 7.09
CA THR A 602 19.72 10.41 7.37
C THR A 602 20.72 11.07 8.34
N ASN A 603 21.06 10.32 9.36
CA ASN A 603 22.18 10.43 10.28
C ASN A 603 23.07 11.70 10.21
N THR A 604 22.89 12.61 11.15
CA THR A 604 23.98 13.47 11.59
C THR A 604 24.27 13.17 13.07
N THR A 605 25.36 12.44 13.27
CA THR A 605 25.92 12.15 14.58
C THR A 605 26.48 13.45 15.15
N VAL A 606 25.85 14.00 16.18
CA VAL A 606 26.42 15.09 16.96
C VAL A 606 27.52 14.49 17.83
N LYS A 607 28.78 14.73 17.46
CA LYS A 607 29.92 14.50 18.32
C LYS A 607 29.85 15.47 19.50
N HIS A 608 29.74 14.97 20.71
CA HIS A 608 30.06 15.70 21.93
C HIS A 608 31.58 16.00 21.93
N SER A 609 31.95 17.24 21.73
CA SER A 609 33.27 17.73 22.14
C SER A 609 33.24 17.96 23.65
N GLN A 610 33.90 17.08 24.38
CA GLN A 610 34.36 17.35 25.74
C GLN A 610 35.49 18.36 25.62
N ASN A 611 35.29 19.58 26.09
CA ASN A 611 36.37 20.50 26.44
C ASN A 611 36.69 20.26 27.89
N GLN A 612 37.84 19.60 28.11
CA GLN A 612 38.58 19.73 29.36
C GLN A 612 39.30 21.09 29.31
N GLY A 613 38.94 21.97 30.22
CA GLY A 613 39.69 23.18 30.51
C GLY A 613 40.53 22.96 31.76
N ASN A 614 41.85 22.94 31.57
CA ASN A 614 42.80 23.23 32.63
C ASN A 614 42.94 24.73 32.77
N HIS A 615 42.90 25.18 33.93
CA HIS A 615 43.32 26.29 34.76
C HIS A 615 42.20 27.11 35.34
#